data_e7b478803e8ef4c1350617a239b595a6
#
_entry.id   e7b478803e8ef4c1350617a239b595a6
#
_cell.length_a   1.000
_cell.length_b   1.000
_cell.length_c   1.000
_cell.angle_alpha   90.00
_cell.angle_beta   90.00
_cell.angle_gamma   90.00
#
_symmetry.space_group_name_H-M   'P 1'
#
loop_
_entity.id
_entity.type
_entity.pdbx_description
1 polymer ?
#
loop_
_entity_poly.entity_id
_entity_poly.type
_entity_poly.pdbx_seq_one_letter_code
_entity_poly.pdbx_strand_id
1 'polypeptide(L)'
;MSIILKGTLVLAGCGKMGGAMLEGWLKAGADPKKIVAVDPKPPHEVLDVLVQHRIRHNPDLATIDDAEVIVVAVKPQVMDDVLPNLVVLKSSKPLVLSVAAGKTIATFAKHFGAEAAIIRTIPNTPAAIGRGITAMSANANVSSLQMELANTLLSSTGEVVTVENESMIDLVTAVSGSGPAYVFYLTECLAIAGEKIGLPPALAMQLARATVAGSGELMRQTGIDAATLRQNVTSPNGTTYAALQVLMADDGMKPLFEKAIKAAADRSKELAS
;
A
#
# COMPACT_ATOMS: atom_id res chain seq x y z
N MET A 1 -0.93 18.71 -2.03
CA MET A 1 -0.06 19.06 -3.19
C MET A 1 -0.81 18.72 -4.46
N SER A 2 -0.71 19.54 -5.51
CA SER A 2 -1.32 19.20 -6.80
C SER A 2 -0.35 18.32 -7.60
N ILE A 3 -0.87 17.26 -8.24
CA ILE A 3 -0.08 16.38 -9.11
C ILE A 3 0.04 17.04 -10.48
N ILE A 4 1.26 17.39 -10.87
CA ILE A 4 1.56 17.97 -12.19
C ILE A 4 2.38 16.95 -12.98
N LEU A 5 1.78 16.38 -14.01
CA LEU A 5 2.46 15.48 -14.95
C LEU A 5 3.00 16.30 -16.13
N LYS A 6 4.22 16.05 -16.53
CA LYS A 6 4.82 16.64 -17.75
C LYS A 6 4.41 15.82 -18.97
N GLY A 7 4.47 14.50 -18.85
CA GLY A 7 4.08 13.53 -19.87
C GLY A 7 2.90 12.65 -19.44
N THR A 8 2.78 11.50 -20.07
CA THR A 8 1.70 10.53 -19.82
C THR A 8 2.04 9.61 -18.66
N LEU A 9 1.10 9.47 -17.71
CA LEU A 9 1.09 8.43 -16.70
C LEU A 9 0.33 7.21 -17.22
N VAL A 10 0.99 6.06 -17.27
CA VAL A 10 0.38 4.79 -17.67
C VAL A 10 0.15 3.92 -16.43
N LEU A 11 -1.10 3.66 -16.09
CA LEU A 11 -1.49 2.75 -15.01
C LEU A 11 -1.79 1.37 -15.58
N ALA A 12 -0.93 0.41 -15.33
CA ALA A 12 -1.14 -1.00 -15.67
C ALA A 12 -1.72 -1.76 -14.47
N GLY A 13 -2.98 -2.17 -14.60
CA GLY A 13 -3.76 -2.80 -13.55
C GLY A 13 -4.62 -1.81 -12.77
N CYS A 14 -5.94 -1.95 -12.93
CA CYS A 14 -6.95 -1.10 -12.29
C CYS A 14 -7.73 -1.85 -11.19
N GLY A 15 -7.09 -2.82 -10.54
CA GLY A 15 -7.65 -3.52 -9.39
C GLY A 15 -7.80 -2.61 -8.16
N LYS A 16 -8.01 -3.20 -6.97
CA LYS A 16 -8.24 -2.42 -5.73
C LYS A 16 -7.17 -1.36 -5.48
N MET A 17 -5.87 -1.70 -5.66
CA MET A 17 -4.77 -0.77 -5.41
C MET A 17 -4.65 0.27 -6.54
N GLY A 18 -4.62 -0.16 -7.81
CA GLY A 18 -4.54 0.75 -8.95
C GLY A 18 -5.74 1.71 -9.00
N GLY A 19 -6.95 1.23 -8.70
CA GLY A 19 -8.16 2.07 -8.60
C GLY A 19 -8.06 3.10 -7.48
N ALA A 20 -7.61 2.71 -6.28
CA ALA A 20 -7.40 3.63 -5.17
C ALA A 20 -6.37 4.72 -5.50
N MET A 21 -5.28 4.36 -6.17
CA MET A 21 -4.27 5.32 -6.63
C MET A 21 -4.85 6.27 -7.67
N LEU A 22 -5.58 5.76 -8.67
CA LEU A 22 -6.23 6.57 -9.70
C LEU A 22 -7.16 7.62 -9.09
N GLU A 23 -8.04 7.19 -8.18
CA GLU A 23 -8.92 8.13 -7.48
C GLU A 23 -8.14 9.15 -6.64
N GLY A 24 -7.08 8.70 -5.95
CA GLY A 24 -6.19 9.56 -5.18
C GLY A 24 -5.55 10.63 -6.06
N TRP A 25 -5.05 10.27 -7.24
CA TRP A 25 -4.45 11.21 -8.19
C TRP A 25 -5.46 12.22 -8.72
N LEU A 26 -6.66 11.78 -9.08
CA LEU A 26 -7.73 12.67 -9.55
C LEU A 26 -8.16 13.66 -8.45
N LYS A 27 -8.32 13.19 -7.21
CA LYS A 27 -8.61 14.05 -6.04
C LYS A 27 -7.49 15.04 -5.76
N ALA A 28 -6.23 14.66 -6.04
CA ALA A 28 -5.06 15.53 -5.91
C ALA A 28 -4.85 16.45 -7.14
N GLY A 29 -5.77 16.48 -8.09
CA GLY A 29 -5.77 17.40 -9.22
C GLY A 29 -4.90 16.98 -10.41
N ALA A 30 -4.58 15.70 -10.56
CA ALA A 30 -3.95 15.20 -11.77
C ALA A 30 -4.85 15.41 -13.00
N ASP A 31 -4.27 15.86 -14.11
CA ASP A 31 -5.01 16.01 -15.37
C ASP A 31 -5.38 14.62 -15.93
N PRO A 32 -6.68 14.26 -16.00
CA PRO A 32 -7.11 12.96 -16.50
C PRO A 32 -6.72 12.71 -17.97
N LYS A 33 -6.49 13.76 -18.77
CA LYS A 33 -6.03 13.64 -20.16
C LYS A 33 -4.61 13.07 -20.26
N LYS A 34 -3.82 13.22 -19.21
CA LYS A 34 -2.45 12.69 -19.09
C LYS A 34 -2.39 11.29 -18.46
N ILE A 35 -3.55 10.71 -18.15
CA ILE A 35 -3.63 9.37 -17.57
C ILE A 35 -4.11 8.39 -18.64
N VAL A 36 -3.46 7.25 -18.71
CA VAL A 36 -3.84 6.08 -19.50
C VAL A 36 -4.00 4.89 -18.56
N ALA A 37 -5.13 4.22 -18.62
CA ALA A 37 -5.40 2.99 -17.88
C ALA A 37 -5.27 1.77 -18.80
N VAL A 38 -4.52 0.76 -18.35
CA VAL A 38 -4.31 -0.51 -19.05
C VAL A 38 -4.77 -1.64 -18.15
N ASP A 39 -5.97 -2.14 -18.39
CA ASP A 39 -6.55 -3.29 -17.68
C ASP A 39 -7.63 -3.91 -18.58
N PRO A 40 -7.54 -5.20 -18.93
CA PRO A 40 -8.54 -5.84 -19.80
C PRO A 40 -9.90 -6.01 -19.12
N LYS A 41 -9.94 -6.00 -17.77
CA LYS A 41 -11.16 -6.23 -17.00
C LYS A 41 -11.14 -5.46 -15.67
N PRO A 42 -11.22 -4.11 -15.72
CA PRO A 42 -11.26 -3.31 -14.50
C PRO A 42 -12.56 -3.58 -13.72
N PRO A 43 -12.55 -3.42 -12.38
CA PRO A 43 -13.77 -3.41 -11.59
C PRO A 43 -14.76 -2.36 -12.09
N HIS A 44 -16.06 -2.59 -11.88
CA HIS A 44 -17.12 -1.69 -12.39
C HIS A 44 -16.97 -0.25 -11.86
N GLU A 45 -16.65 -0.13 -10.57
CA GLU A 45 -16.43 1.16 -9.91
C GLU A 45 -15.28 1.95 -10.56
N VAL A 46 -14.21 1.26 -10.96
CA VAL A 46 -13.07 1.92 -11.64
C VAL A 46 -13.42 2.25 -13.08
N LEU A 47 -14.19 1.39 -13.77
CA LEU A 47 -14.67 1.69 -15.12
C LEU A 47 -15.53 2.96 -15.14
N ASP A 48 -16.40 3.15 -14.14
CA ASP A 48 -17.20 4.36 -14.00
C ASP A 48 -16.32 5.61 -13.84
N VAL A 49 -15.24 5.53 -13.06
CA VAL A 49 -14.26 6.62 -12.91
C VAL A 49 -13.58 6.93 -14.25
N LEU A 50 -13.15 5.89 -14.99
CA LEU A 50 -12.50 6.08 -16.29
C LEU A 50 -13.42 6.79 -17.28
N VAL A 51 -14.69 6.39 -17.33
CA VAL A 51 -15.72 7.00 -18.22
C VAL A 51 -16.03 8.43 -17.78
N GLN A 52 -16.29 8.66 -16.50
CA GLN A 52 -16.62 9.97 -15.95
C GLN A 52 -15.55 11.02 -16.24
N HIS A 53 -14.27 10.64 -16.08
CA HIS A 53 -13.13 11.53 -16.29
C HIS A 53 -12.58 11.48 -17.72
N ARG A 54 -13.16 10.67 -18.61
CA ARG A 54 -12.73 10.49 -20.00
C ARG A 54 -11.26 10.07 -20.10
N ILE A 55 -10.84 9.18 -19.21
CA ILE A 55 -9.49 8.63 -19.20
C ILE A 55 -9.35 7.62 -20.34
N ARG A 56 -8.25 7.69 -21.09
CA ARG A 56 -7.96 6.71 -22.15
C ARG A 56 -7.80 5.31 -21.55
N HIS A 57 -8.60 4.36 -22.01
CA HIS A 57 -8.62 3.01 -21.51
C HIS A 57 -8.22 2.02 -22.62
N ASN A 58 -7.19 1.23 -22.36
CA ASN A 58 -6.60 0.24 -23.28
C ASN A 58 -6.30 0.80 -24.69
N PRO A 59 -5.66 1.97 -24.83
CA PRO A 59 -5.23 2.43 -26.15
C PRO A 59 -4.09 1.57 -26.69
N ASP A 60 -3.78 1.71 -27.97
CA ASP A 60 -2.53 1.19 -28.51
C ASP A 60 -1.36 1.94 -27.86
N LEU A 61 -0.57 1.25 -27.04
CA LEU A 61 0.56 1.82 -26.31
C LEU A 61 1.67 2.34 -27.23
N ALA A 62 1.77 1.84 -28.47
CA ALA A 62 2.74 2.35 -29.44
C ALA A 62 2.46 3.80 -29.88
N THR A 63 1.26 4.31 -29.60
CA THR A 63 0.88 5.72 -29.87
C THR A 63 1.28 6.69 -28.77
N ILE A 64 1.88 6.21 -27.68
CA ILE A 64 2.32 7.02 -26.54
C ILE A 64 3.84 7.20 -26.65
N ASP A 65 4.26 8.39 -26.99
CA ASP A 65 5.66 8.77 -27.18
C ASP A 65 6.24 9.62 -26.02
N ASP A 66 5.38 10.05 -25.08
CA ASP A 66 5.69 10.91 -23.95
C ASP A 66 5.46 10.25 -22.58
N ALA A 67 5.58 8.93 -22.47
CA ALA A 67 5.39 8.24 -21.19
C ALA A 67 6.38 8.75 -20.13
N GLU A 68 5.88 9.38 -19.06
CA GLU A 68 6.67 9.91 -17.96
C GLU A 68 6.82 8.88 -16.83
N VAL A 69 5.74 8.16 -16.54
CA VAL A 69 5.73 7.12 -15.51
C VAL A 69 4.82 5.97 -15.90
N ILE A 70 5.27 4.75 -15.65
CA ILE A 70 4.49 3.52 -15.76
C ILE A 70 4.28 2.99 -14.33
N VAL A 71 3.04 3.02 -13.86
CA VAL A 71 2.66 2.43 -12.57
C VAL A 71 2.19 1.01 -12.81
N VAL A 72 2.92 0.03 -12.27
CA VAL A 72 2.62 -1.39 -12.42
C VAL A 72 1.88 -1.88 -11.17
N ALA A 73 0.55 -1.99 -11.26
CA ALA A 73 -0.37 -2.38 -10.19
C ALA A 73 -1.11 -3.70 -10.47
N VAL A 74 -0.56 -4.54 -11.35
CA VAL A 74 -1.10 -5.87 -11.65
C VAL A 74 -0.70 -6.88 -10.59
N LYS A 75 -1.48 -7.95 -10.49
CA LYS A 75 -1.15 -9.09 -9.61
C LYS A 75 0.15 -9.75 -10.08
N PRO A 76 1.01 -10.24 -9.16
CA PRO A 76 2.27 -10.89 -9.51
C PRO A 76 2.13 -12.04 -10.51
N GLN A 77 1.01 -12.77 -10.46
CA GLN A 77 0.74 -13.94 -11.30
C GLN A 77 0.56 -13.65 -12.79
N VAL A 78 0.15 -12.43 -13.13
CA VAL A 78 -0.06 -12.02 -14.55
C VAL A 78 1.02 -11.06 -15.04
N MET A 79 2.05 -10.82 -14.23
CA MET A 79 3.06 -9.81 -14.55
C MET A 79 3.90 -10.18 -15.78
N ASP A 80 4.25 -11.45 -15.92
CA ASP A 80 5.05 -11.93 -17.04
C ASP A 80 4.31 -11.81 -18.39
N ASP A 81 2.97 -11.75 -18.37
CA ASP A 81 2.14 -11.49 -19.56
C ASP A 81 1.99 -9.99 -19.85
N VAL A 82 2.02 -9.14 -18.81
CA VAL A 82 1.75 -7.70 -18.92
C VAL A 82 3.02 -6.91 -19.24
N LEU A 83 4.14 -7.19 -18.56
CA LEU A 83 5.37 -6.41 -18.72
C LEU A 83 5.87 -6.34 -20.17
N PRO A 84 5.86 -7.41 -20.99
CA PRO A 84 6.29 -7.34 -22.38
C PRO A 84 5.52 -6.28 -23.20
N ASN A 85 4.23 -6.10 -22.94
CA ASN A 85 3.40 -5.12 -23.64
C ASN A 85 3.75 -3.67 -23.24
N LEU A 86 4.23 -3.44 -22.01
CA LEU A 86 4.63 -2.12 -21.54
C LEU A 86 6.02 -1.69 -22.02
N VAL A 87 6.85 -2.64 -22.48
CA VAL A 87 8.23 -2.37 -22.96
C VAL A 87 8.25 -1.45 -24.18
N VAL A 88 7.18 -1.39 -24.98
CA VAL A 88 7.07 -0.45 -26.10
C VAL A 88 7.26 1.01 -25.66
N LEU A 89 6.94 1.34 -24.42
CA LEU A 89 7.07 2.68 -23.84
C LEU A 89 8.51 3.05 -23.42
N LYS A 90 9.47 2.12 -23.47
CA LYS A 90 10.85 2.32 -22.97
C LYS A 90 11.61 3.43 -23.70
N SER A 91 11.22 3.76 -24.94
CA SER A 91 11.85 4.83 -25.74
C SER A 91 11.72 6.20 -25.08
N SER A 92 10.65 6.45 -24.34
CA SER A 92 10.43 7.67 -23.57
C SER A 92 11.25 7.73 -22.26
N LYS A 93 11.97 6.64 -21.89
CA LYS A 93 12.72 6.49 -20.63
C LYS A 93 11.86 6.80 -19.36
N PRO A 94 10.66 6.22 -19.25
CA PRO A 94 9.76 6.49 -18.15
C PRO A 94 10.32 5.98 -16.82
N LEU A 95 9.85 6.55 -15.72
CA LEU A 95 9.96 5.92 -14.41
C LEU A 95 9.07 4.68 -14.37
N VAL A 96 9.61 3.52 -14.01
CA VAL A 96 8.83 2.31 -13.70
C VAL A 96 8.58 2.26 -12.20
N LEU A 97 7.33 2.46 -11.78
CA LEU A 97 6.89 2.45 -10.38
C LEU A 97 6.04 1.21 -10.12
N SER A 98 6.60 0.23 -9.41
CA SER A 98 5.88 -1.01 -9.09
C SER A 98 5.25 -0.95 -7.70
N VAL A 99 3.96 -1.27 -7.60
CA VAL A 99 3.24 -1.49 -6.34
C VAL A 99 2.95 -2.98 -6.09
N ALA A 100 3.52 -3.86 -6.91
CA ALA A 100 3.29 -5.30 -6.83
C ALA A 100 4.16 -5.96 -5.77
N ALA A 101 3.54 -6.70 -4.86
CA ALA A 101 4.27 -7.51 -3.88
C ALA A 101 5.07 -8.64 -4.54
N GLY A 102 6.21 -9.02 -3.93
CA GLY A 102 6.99 -10.19 -4.36
C GLY A 102 7.72 -10.06 -5.70
N LYS A 103 7.82 -8.87 -6.30
CA LYS A 103 8.61 -8.65 -7.53
C LYS A 103 9.73 -7.63 -7.26
N THR A 104 10.95 -8.01 -7.64
CA THR A 104 12.15 -7.21 -7.36
C THR A 104 12.43 -6.20 -8.47
N ILE A 105 13.25 -5.19 -8.17
CA ILE A 105 13.80 -4.25 -9.17
C ILE A 105 14.46 -5.01 -10.32
N ALA A 106 15.19 -6.09 -10.01
CA ALA A 106 15.84 -6.93 -11.02
C ALA A 106 14.82 -7.58 -11.99
N THR A 107 13.63 -7.94 -11.51
CA THR A 107 12.55 -8.45 -12.37
C THR A 107 12.16 -7.43 -13.45
N PHE A 108 11.97 -6.17 -13.05
CA PHE A 108 11.63 -5.10 -14.01
C PHE A 108 12.80 -4.75 -14.92
N ALA A 109 14.03 -4.74 -14.40
CA ALA A 109 15.23 -4.47 -15.20
C ALA A 109 15.44 -5.51 -16.34
N LYS A 110 15.03 -6.77 -16.14
CA LYS A 110 15.06 -7.78 -17.22
C LYS A 110 14.18 -7.39 -18.40
N HIS A 111 13.07 -6.71 -18.20
CA HIS A 111 12.14 -6.28 -19.27
C HIS A 111 12.49 -4.91 -19.83
N PHE A 112 12.69 -3.91 -18.97
CA PHE A 112 12.90 -2.52 -19.39
C PHE A 112 14.36 -2.17 -19.70
N GLY A 113 15.30 -3.03 -19.31
CA GLY A 113 16.75 -2.84 -19.48
C GLY A 113 17.45 -2.37 -18.22
N ALA A 114 18.78 -2.55 -18.17
CA ALA A 114 19.61 -2.24 -16.99
C ALA A 114 19.61 -0.74 -16.64
N GLU A 115 19.42 0.14 -17.64
CA GLU A 115 19.42 1.59 -17.47
C GLU A 115 18.05 2.17 -17.09
N ALA A 116 17.02 1.32 -16.96
CA ALA A 116 15.68 1.78 -16.59
C ALA A 116 15.65 2.34 -15.17
N ALA A 117 14.99 3.48 -14.98
CA ALA A 117 14.69 4.03 -13.67
C ALA A 117 13.53 3.24 -13.04
N ILE A 118 13.79 2.54 -11.94
CA ILE A 118 12.82 1.62 -11.32
C ILE A 118 12.71 1.92 -9.84
N ILE A 119 11.47 2.07 -9.37
CA ILE A 119 11.12 2.15 -7.95
C ILE A 119 10.22 0.96 -7.62
N ARG A 120 10.65 0.14 -6.67
CA ARG A 120 9.82 -0.88 -6.05
C ARG A 120 9.14 -0.29 -4.82
N THR A 121 7.82 -0.50 -4.69
CA THR A 121 7.08 -0.03 -3.52
C THR A 121 6.21 -1.13 -2.93
N ILE A 122 5.80 -0.91 -1.70
CA ILE A 122 4.82 -1.75 -1.02
C ILE A 122 3.81 -0.86 -0.27
N PRO A 123 2.65 -0.57 -0.87
CA PRO A 123 1.53 0.07 -0.20
C PRO A 123 0.75 -0.93 0.66
N ASN A 124 -0.17 -0.42 1.47
CA ASN A 124 -1.13 -1.24 2.19
C ASN A 124 -2.59 -0.83 1.94
N THR A 125 -3.54 -1.68 2.33
CA THR A 125 -4.96 -1.53 1.97
C THR A 125 -5.66 -0.27 2.50
N PRO A 126 -5.28 0.38 3.63
CA PRO A 126 -5.84 1.67 4.02
C PRO A 126 -5.61 2.80 3.01
N ALA A 127 -4.78 2.60 2.00
CA ALA A 127 -4.64 3.48 0.83
C ALA A 127 -5.99 3.82 0.17
N ALA A 128 -6.95 2.89 0.18
CA ALA A 128 -8.31 3.08 -0.36
C ALA A 128 -9.07 4.25 0.27
N ILE A 129 -8.70 4.66 1.49
CA ILE A 129 -9.29 5.80 2.20
C ILE A 129 -8.27 6.91 2.47
N GLY A 130 -7.12 6.93 1.77
CA GLY A 130 -6.07 7.92 1.96
C GLY A 130 -5.35 7.80 3.31
N ARG A 131 -5.34 6.63 3.93
CA ARG A 131 -4.71 6.32 5.22
C ARG A 131 -3.67 5.20 5.10
N GLY A 132 -3.19 4.96 3.89
CA GLY A 132 -2.12 4.01 3.65
C GLY A 132 -0.76 4.49 4.13
N ILE A 133 0.18 3.56 4.18
CA ILE A 133 1.60 3.85 4.21
C ILE A 133 2.27 3.04 3.11
N THR A 134 3.13 3.70 2.35
CA THR A 134 3.87 3.07 1.24
C THR A 134 5.37 3.22 1.47
N ALA A 135 6.08 2.10 1.53
CA ALA A 135 7.53 2.13 1.47
C ALA A 135 8.00 2.06 0.01
N MET A 136 9.08 2.77 -0.32
CA MET A 136 9.70 2.75 -1.64
C MET A 136 11.21 2.55 -1.56
N SER A 137 11.75 1.78 -2.51
CA SER A 137 13.17 1.59 -2.76
C SER A 137 13.46 1.81 -4.24
N ALA A 138 14.47 2.61 -4.55
CA ALA A 138 14.84 3.00 -5.91
C ALA A 138 16.16 2.34 -6.33
N ASN A 139 16.32 2.08 -7.63
CA ASN A 139 17.64 1.76 -8.17
C ASN A 139 18.45 3.04 -8.43
N ALA A 140 19.74 2.88 -8.75
CA ALA A 140 20.67 3.98 -8.97
C ALA A 140 20.35 4.85 -10.20
N ASN A 141 19.47 4.40 -11.09
CA ASN A 141 19.10 5.11 -12.31
C ASN A 141 17.98 6.14 -12.08
N VAL A 142 17.34 6.10 -10.92
CA VAL A 142 16.25 7.02 -10.58
C VAL A 142 16.80 8.40 -10.24
N SER A 143 16.40 9.40 -10.99
CA SER A 143 16.76 10.79 -10.75
C SER A 143 15.98 11.39 -9.56
N SER A 144 16.48 12.52 -9.01
CA SER A 144 15.77 13.23 -7.93
C SER A 144 14.37 13.70 -8.33
N LEU A 145 14.18 14.11 -9.60
CA LEU A 145 12.86 14.49 -10.11
C LEU A 145 11.90 13.31 -10.18
N GLN A 146 12.39 12.14 -10.57
CA GLN A 146 11.58 10.91 -10.58
C GLN A 146 11.24 10.44 -9.17
N MET A 147 12.16 10.59 -8.20
CA MET A 147 11.87 10.34 -6.79
C MET A 147 10.76 11.26 -6.25
N GLU A 148 10.83 12.56 -6.58
CA GLU A 148 9.81 13.54 -6.19
C GLU A 148 8.46 13.23 -6.83
N LEU A 149 8.43 12.86 -8.12
CA LEU A 149 7.21 12.43 -8.81
C LEU A 149 6.61 11.20 -8.13
N ALA A 150 7.42 10.16 -7.87
CA ALA A 150 6.96 8.96 -7.19
C ALA A 150 6.38 9.27 -5.81
N ASN A 151 7.10 10.08 -5.02
CA ASN A 151 6.62 10.51 -3.70
C ASN A 151 5.28 11.23 -3.80
N THR A 152 5.13 12.14 -4.76
CA THR A 152 3.90 12.91 -4.99
C THR A 152 2.73 11.98 -5.37
N LEU A 153 2.96 11.05 -6.28
CA LEU A 153 1.94 10.08 -6.72
C LEU A 153 1.50 9.17 -5.56
N LEU A 154 2.45 8.65 -4.79
CA LEU A 154 2.17 7.74 -3.67
C LEU A 154 1.51 8.46 -2.49
N SER A 155 1.89 9.71 -2.22
CA SER A 155 1.31 10.52 -1.12
C SER A 155 -0.18 10.81 -1.29
N SER A 156 -0.73 10.63 -2.50
CA SER A 156 -2.17 10.74 -2.74
C SER A 156 -3.00 9.69 -2.01
N THR A 157 -2.39 8.60 -1.57
CA THR A 157 -3.04 7.47 -0.89
C THR A 157 -2.60 7.29 0.57
N GLY A 158 -1.71 8.16 1.07
CA GLY A 158 -1.26 8.11 2.46
C GLY A 158 0.19 8.57 2.65
N GLU A 159 0.83 8.07 3.70
CA GLU A 159 2.21 8.38 4.02
C GLU A 159 3.18 7.62 3.11
N VAL A 160 4.36 8.22 2.87
CA VAL A 160 5.42 7.60 2.06
C VAL A 160 6.72 7.61 2.84
N VAL A 161 7.41 6.48 2.84
CA VAL A 161 8.75 6.34 3.44
C VAL A 161 9.72 5.75 2.43
N THR A 162 10.92 6.29 2.36
CA THR A 162 11.99 5.72 1.55
C THR A 162 12.84 4.80 2.43
N VAL A 163 13.12 3.60 1.93
CA VAL A 163 14.02 2.65 2.61
C VAL A 163 15.38 2.63 1.93
N GLU A 164 16.43 2.38 2.71
CA GLU A 164 17.82 2.46 2.25
C GLU A 164 18.15 1.44 1.15
N ASN A 165 17.55 0.26 1.24
CA ASN A 165 17.80 -0.81 0.26
C ASN A 165 16.55 -1.65 0.02
N GLU A 166 16.53 -2.35 -1.12
CA GLU A 166 15.38 -3.13 -1.56
C GLU A 166 15.02 -4.27 -0.59
N SER A 167 16.00 -4.86 0.09
CA SER A 167 15.73 -5.97 1.02
C SER A 167 14.87 -5.56 2.22
N MET A 168 14.82 -4.28 2.56
CA MET A 168 13.93 -3.77 3.61
C MET A 168 12.46 -3.83 3.21
N ILE A 169 12.13 -3.85 1.91
CA ILE A 169 10.75 -3.96 1.42
C ILE A 169 10.06 -5.23 1.96
N ASP A 170 10.80 -6.34 2.09
CA ASP A 170 10.25 -7.59 2.61
C ASP A 170 9.94 -7.50 4.12
N LEU A 171 10.75 -6.78 4.87
CA LEU A 171 10.51 -6.51 6.29
C LEU A 171 9.32 -5.55 6.47
N VAL A 172 9.25 -4.50 5.65
CA VAL A 172 8.11 -3.57 5.62
C VAL A 172 6.83 -4.30 5.24
N THR A 173 6.89 -5.24 4.29
CA THR A 173 5.73 -6.06 3.90
C THR A 173 5.16 -6.81 5.10
N ALA A 174 6.02 -7.39 5.94
CA ALA A 174 5.59 -8.10 7.14
C ALA A 174 4.91 -7.18 8.17
N VAL A 175 5.37 -5.94 8.32
CA VAL A 175 4.84 -5.01 9.33
C VAL A 175 3.63 -4.23 8.81
N SER A 176 3.75 -3.58 7.65
CA SER A 176 2.72 -2.66 7.15
C SER A 176 1.92 -3.22 5.98
N GLY A 177 2.54 -3.97 5.06
CA GLY A 177 1.82 -4.59 3.94
C GLY A 177 0.76 -5.57 4.41
N SER A 178 1.15 -6.48 5.30
CA SER A 178 0.26 -7.47 5.93
C SER A 178 -0.45 -6.95 7.18
N GLY A 179 0.04 -5.89 7.79
CA GLY A 179 -0.43 -5.32 9.05
C GLY A 179 -1.94 -5.07 9.16
N PRO A 180 -2.63 -4.58 8.13
CA PRO A 180 -4.08 -4.40 8.18
C PRO A 180 -4.83 -5.68 8.54
N ALA A 181 -4.39 -6.85 8.05
CA ALA A 181 -5.01 -8.13 8.38
C ALA A 181 -4.87 -8.46 9.88
N TYR A 182 -3.75 -8.10 10.51
CA TYR A 182 -3.54 -8.30 11.94
C TYR A 182 -4.49 -7.44 12.78
N VAL A 183 -4.70 -6.20 12.35
CA VAL A 183 -5.64 -5.26 13.01
C VAL A 183 -7.08 -5.74 12.84
N PHE A 184 -7.46 -6.25 11.67
CA PHE A 184 -8.78 -6.81 11.45
C PHE A 184 -9.00 -8.04 12.32
N TYR A 185 -8.02 -8.95 12.40
CA TYR A 185 -8.09 -10.12 13.27
C TYR A 185 -8.12 -9.75 14.76
N LEU A 186 -7.36 -8.75 15.20
CA LEU A 186 -7.46 -8.20 16.55
C LEU A 186 -8.90 -7.73 16.86
N THR A 187 -9.53 -7.06 15.89
CA THR A 187 -10.92 -6.59 16.04
C THR A 187 -11.90 -7.76 16.19
N GLU A 188 -11.71 -8.83 15.41
CA GLU A 188 -12.49 -10.06 15.53
C GLU A 188 -12.29 -10.72 16.91
N CYS A 189 -11.05 -10.83 17.38
CA CYS A 189 -10.74 -11.39 18.69
C CYS A 189 -11.38 -10.61 19.85
N LEU A 190 -11.35 -9.25 19.78
CA LEU A 190 -12.00 -8.40 20.78
C LEU A 190 -13.52 -8.62 20.81
N ALA A 191 -14.16 -8.73 19.64
CA ALA A 191 -15.60 -8.98 19.57
C ALA A 191 -15.95 -10.36 20.14
N ILE A 192 -15.25 -11.41 19.74
CA ILE A 192 -15.47 -12.78 20.23
C ILE A 192 -15.26 -12.87 21.75
N ALA A 193 -14.25 -12.20 22.29
CA ALA A 193 -14.00 -12.15 23.73
C ALA A 193 -15.13 -11.42 24.46
N GLY A 194 -15.63 -10.31 23.87
CA GLY A 194 -16.78 -9.57 24.39
C GLY A 194 -18.04 -10.43 24.48
N GLU A 195 -18.32 -11.23 23.43
CA GLU A 195 -19.44 -12.19 23.43
C GLU A 195 -19.31 -13.22 24.54
N LYS A 196 -18.11 -13.78 24.74
CA LYS A 196 -17.86 -14.79 25.78
C LYS A 196 -18.09 -14.27 27.20
N ILE A 197 -17.93 -12.98 27.45
CA ILE A 197 -18.23 -12.38 28.75
C ILE A 197 -19.66 -11.85 28.89
N GLY A 198 -20.52 -12.09 27.86
CA GLY A 198 -21.96 -11.85 27.93
C GLY A 198 -22.48 -10.65 27.13
N LEU A 199 -21.67 -10.01 26.29
CA LEU A 199 -22.17 -8.97 25.39
C LEU A 199 -22.96 -9.58 24.21
N PRO A 200 -24.07 -8.94 23.79
CA PRO A 200 -24.71 -9.34 22.54
C PRO A 200 -23.74 -9.24 21.33
N PRO A 201 -23.73 -10.19 20.37
CA PRO A 201 -22.76 -10.22 19.28
C PRO A 201 -22.66 -8.93 18.48
N ALA A 202 -23.78 -8.32 18.11
CA ALA A 202 -23.80 -7.05 17.38
C ALA A 202 -23.14 -5.90 18.17
N LEU A 203 -23.39 -5.82 19.49
CA LEU A 203 -22.79 -4.83 20.35
C LEU A 203 -21.29 -5.07 20.53
N ALA A 204 -20.88 -6.32 20.75
CA ALA A 204 -19.46 -6.69 20.88
C ALA A 204 -18.65 -6.25 19.64
N MET A 205 -19.15 -6.57 18.45
CA MET A 205 -18.52 -6.17 17.20
C MET A 205 -18.51 -4.65 17.01
N GLN A 206 -19.60 -3.95 17.33
CA GLN A 206 -19.67 -2.49 17.24
C GLN A 206 -18.62 -1.83 18.15
N LEU A 207 -18.52 -2.28 19.40
CA LEU A 207 -17.55 -1.76 20.36
C LEU A 207 -16.10 -2.05 19.91
N ALA A 208 -15.80 -3.27 19.47
CA ALA A 208 -14.48 -3.64 19.00
C ALA A 208 -14.03 -2.77 17.80
N ARG A 209 -14.88 -2.61 16.79
CA ARG A 209 -14.59 -1.76 15.63
C ARG A 209 -14.37 -0.30 16.00
N ALA A 210 -15.24 0.27 16.82
CA ALA A 210 -15.14 1.66 17.24
C ALA A 210 -13.86 1.90 18.07
N THR A 211 -13.52 0.96 18.96
CA THR A 211 -12.33 1.03 19.79
C THR A 211 -11.05 1.00 18.97
N VAL A 212 -10.93 0.04 18.05
CA VAL A 212 -9.72 -0.10 17.21
C VAL A 212 -9.58 1.11 16.26
N ALA A 213 -10.66 1.51 15.59
CA ALA A 213 -10.62 2.66 14.67
C ALA A 213 -10.30 3.97 15.42
N GLY A 214 -10.96 4.21 16.56
CA GLY A 214 -10.74 5.41 17.39
C GLY A 214 -9.33 5.48 17.96
N SER A 215 -8.79 4.35 18.44
CA SER A 215 -7.42 4.29 18.96
C SER A 215 -6.37 4.56 17.87
N GLY A 216 -6.57 4.01 16.67
CA GLY A 216 -5.70 4.29 15.53
C GLY A 216 -5.75 5.77 15.11
N GLU A 217 -6.93 6.35 15.05
CA GLU A 217 -7.08 7.77 14.71
C GLU A 217 -6.50 8.68 15.79
N LEU A 218 -6.62 8.32 17.08
CA LEU A 218 -6.00 9.06 18.17
C LEU A 218 -4.47 9.07 18.05
N MET A 219 -3.83 7.92 17.78
CA MET A 219 -2.39 7.86 17.52
C MET A 219 -1.99 8.77 16.36
N ARG A 220 -2.72 8.71 15.25
CA ARG A 220 -2.46 9.48 14.05
C ARG A 220 -2.56 11.00 14.29
N GLN A 221 -3.61 11.45 14.97
CA GLN A 221 -3.86 12.89 15.17
C GLN A 221 -2.92 13.52 16.20
N THR A 222 -2.55 12.76 17.23
CA THR A 222 -1.73 13.31 18.31
C THR A 222 -0.23 13.17 18.09
N GLY A 223 0.21 12.18 17.28
CA GLY A 223 1.62 11.83 17.15
C GLY A 223 2.26 11.29 18.43
N ILE A 224 1.47 11.06 19.48
CA ILE A 224 1.95 10.50 20.75
C ILE A 224 2.29 9.02 20.56
N ASP A 225 3.41 8.59 21.09
CA ASP A 225 3.84 7.20 20.98
C ASP A 225 2.86 6.23 21.66
N ALA A 226 2.75 5.01 21.11
CA ALA A 226 1.76 4.02 21.52
C ALA A 226 1.93 3.58 22.97
N ALA A 227 3.16 3.56 23.53
CA ALA A 227 3.40 3.17 24.90
C ALA A 227 2.87 4.23 25.88
N THR A 228 3.07 5.51 25.57
CA THR A 228 2.53 6.63 26.34
C THR A 228 1.00 6.64 26.29
N LEU A 229 0.38 6.47 25.11
CA LEU A 229 -1.07 6.38 24.99
C LEU A 229 -1.63 5.21 25.81
N ARG A 230 -0.99 4.04 25.76
CA ARG A 230 -1.37 2.89 26.61
C ARG A 230 -1.29 3.22 28.10
N GLN A 231 -0.23 3.87 28.55
CA GLN A 231 -0.06 4.28 29.96
C GLN A 231 -1.14 5.26 30.40
N ASN A 232 -1.48 6.25 29.55
CA ASN A 232 -2.47 7.28 29.86
C ASN A 232 -3.89 6.73 30.12
N VAL A 233 -4.22 5.55 29.56
CA VAL A 233 -5.50 4.87 29.79
C VAL A 233 -5.42 3.75 30.84
N THR A 234 -4.29 3.63 31.56
CA THR A 234 -4.04 2.56 32.52
C THR A 234 -3.93 3.12 33.92
N SER A 235 -5.04 3.11 34.65
CA SER A 235 -5.02 3.47 36.09
C SER A 235 -4.50 2.30 36.93
N PRO A 236 -3.78 2.58 38.02
CA PRO A 236 -3.31 1.54 38.95
C PRO A 236 -4.46 0.68 39.48
N ASN A 237 -4.28 -0.64 39.38
CA ASN A 237 -5.30 -1.64 39.82
C ASN A 237 -6.65 -1.55 39.07
N GLY A 238 -6.73 -0.81 37.96
CA GLY A 238 -7.94 -0.69 37.14
C GLY A 238 -8.16 -1.88 36.21
N THR A 239 -9.27 -1.86 35.49
CA THR A 239 -9.63 -2.91 34.52
C THR A 239 -8.61 -3.04 33.40
N THR A 240 -8.11 -1.89 32.88
CA THR A 240 -7.05 -1.86 31.85
C THR A 240 -5.76 -2.48 32.38
N TYR A 241 -5.37 -2.17 33.63
CA TYR A 241 -4.19 -2.76 34.25
C TYR A 241 -4.30 -4.28 34.34
N ALA A 242 -5.43 -4.82 34.81
CA ALA A 242 -5.65 -6.28 34.89
C ALA A 242 -5.57 -6.97 33.52
N ALA A 243 -6.17 -6.40 32.50
CA ALA A 243 -6.09 -6.92 31.13
C ALA A 243 -4.66 -6.90 30.58
N LEU A 244 -3.92 -5.81 30.82
CA LEU A 244 -2.53 -5.67 30.36
C LEU A 244 -1.58 -6.65 31.04
N GLN A 245 -1.84 -7.09 32.30
CA GLN A 245 -1.04 -8.14 32.93
C GLN A 245 -1.09 -9.44 32.12
N VAL A 246 -2.23 -9.77 31.49
CA VAL A 246 -2.38 -10.95 30.63
C VAL A 246 -1.74 -10.69 29.26
N LEU A 247 -2.06 -9.55 28.62
CA LEU A 247 -1.59 -9.26 27.25
C LEU A 247 -0.08 -9.04 27.18
N MET A 248 0.54 -8.56 28.25
CA MET A 248 1.98 -8.26 28.32
C MET A 248 2.79 -9.34 29.05
N ALA A 249 2.17 -10.46 29.45
CA ALA A 249 2.86 -11.60 30.02
C ALA A 249 3.93 -12.17 29.07
N ASP A 250 4.87 -12.95 29.59
CA ASP A 250 5.96 -13.52 28.79
C ASP A 250 5.46 -14.43 27.65
N ASP A 251 4.27 -15.02 27.80
CA ASP A 251 3.55 -15.79 26.77
C ASP A 251 2.43 -15.01 26.07
N GLY A 252 2.33 -13.70 26.32
CA GLY A 252 1.29 -12.83 25.79
C GLY A 252 1.49 -12.40 24.32
N MET A 253 1.05 -11.18 24.01
CA MET A 253 1.02 -10.69 22.63
C MET A 253 2.41 -10.53 21.99
N LYS A 254 3.43 -10.11 22.77
CA LYS A 254 4.75 -9.79 22.23
C LYS A 254 5.39 -10.97 21.49
N PRO A 255 5.60 -12.15 22.12
CA PRO A 255 6.20 -13.29 21.44
C PRO A 255 5.33 -13.83 20.29
N LEU A 256 4.00 -13.66 20.37
CA LEU A 256 3.12 -14.03 19.27
C LEU A 256 3.34 -13.16 18.04
N PHE A 257 3.44 -11.84 18.22
CA PHE A 257 3.74 -10.91 17.13
C PHE A 257 5.14 -11.14 16.56
N GLU A 258 6.16 -11.40 17.38
CA GLU A 258 7.51 -11.73 16.92
C GLU A 258 7.50 -12.95 15.97
N LYS A 259 6.80 -14.01 16.33
CA LYS A 259 6.63 -15.20 15.49
C LYS A 259 5.86 -14.92 14.21
N ALA A 260 4.75 -14.16 14.29
CA ALA A 260 3.91 -13.85 13.15
C ALA A 260 4.62 -12.96 12.12
N ILE A 261 5.28 -11.90 12.59
CA ILE A 261 6.04 -10.98 11.73
C ILE A 261 7.22 -11.68 11.08
N LYS A 262 7.94 -12.55 11.83
CA LYS A 262 9.02 -13.36 11.25
C LYS A 262 8.50 -14.26 10.13
N ALA A 263 7.41 -14.98 10.35
CA ALA A 263 6.82 -15.85 9.33
C ALA A 263 6.40 -15.07 8.07
N ALA A 264 5.81 -13.88 8.24
CA ALA A 264 5.43 -13.01 7.12
C ALA A 264 6.66 -12.50 6.34
N ALA A 265 7.74 -12.11 7.04
CA ALA A 265 8.97 -11.64 6.41
C ALA A 265 9.68 -12.78 5.64
N ASP A 266 9.74 -13.97 6.21
CA ASP A 266 10.33 -15.15 5.55
C ASP A 266 9.52 -15.47 4.28
N ARG A 267 8.19 -15.45 4.35
CA ARG A 267 7.33 -15.70 3.19
C ARG A 267 7.46 -14.63 2.11
N SER A 268 7.63 -13.35 2.48
CA SER A 268 7.86 -12.27 1.51
C SER A 268 9.13 -12.51 0.70
N LYS A 269 10.22 -12.92 1.34
CA LYS A 269 11.50 -13.26 0.68
C LYS A 269 11.36 -14.43 -0.28
N GLU A 270 10.64 -15.50 0.11
CA GLU A 270 10.36 -16.65 -0.77
C GLU A 270 9.60 -16.24 -2.04
N LEU A 271 8.67 -15.30 -1.92
CA LEU A 271 7.88 -14.82 -3.06
C LEU A 271 8.67 -13.87 -3.98
N ALA A 272 9.76 -13.29 -3.50
CA ALA A 272 10.61 -12.39 -4.24
C ALA A 272 11.77 -13.10 -5.00
N SER A 273 12.00 -14.38 -4.71
CA SER A 273 13.04 -15.23 -5.31
C SER A 273 12.66 -15.78 -6.68
#